data_4441ae9e36d814ddc35fff05a68f53ea
#
_entry.id   4441ae9e36d814ddc35fff05a68f53ea
#
_cell.length_a   1.000
_cell.length_b   1.000
_cell.length_c   1.000
_cell.angle_alpha   90.00
_cell.angle_beta   90.00
_cell.angle_gamma   90.00
#
_symmetry.space_group_name_H-M   'P 1'
#
loop_
_entity.id
_entity.type
_entity.pdbx_description
1 polymer ?
#
loop_
_entity_poly.entity_id
_entity_poly.type
_entity_poly.pdbx_seq_one_letter_code
_entity_poly.pdbx_strand_id
1 'polypeptide(L)'
;MSDFVVSISDLKAKVDTLRQLNAQFKSQIGELESTEANLNGMWEGEAKEAFHNAFLSDKTQMNNFYNAIEVYAQRLEAIAARYAQAEASNVEIAAERKY
;
A
#
# COMPACT_ATOMS: atom_id res chain seq x y z
N MET A 1 -24.75 -17.46 3.45
CA MET A 1 -23.46 -17.16 3.38
C MET A 1 -23.07 -15.86 2.85
N SER A 2 -23.95 -14.90 2.94
CA SER A 2 -23.64 -13.55 2.60
C SER A 2 -22.46 -12.99 3.41
N ASP A 3 -22.22 -13.55 4.62
CA ASP A 3 -21.15 -13.09 5.50
C ASP A 3 -19.77 -13.27 4.88
N PHE A 4 -19.64 -14.18 3.93
CA PHE A 4 -18.36 -14.47 3.30
C PHE A 4 -18.25 -13.90 1.89
N VAL A 5 -19.31 -13.25 1.43
CA VAL A 5 -19.29 -12.63 0.10
C VAL A 5 -18.63 -11.25 0.22
N VAL A 6 -17.48 -11.09 -0.42
CA VAL A 6 -16.81 -9.82 -0.46
C VAL A 6 -17.37 -9.04 -1.64
N SER A 7 -17.93 -7.87 -1.35
CA SER A 7 -18.40 -6.98 -2.40
C SER A 7 -17.18 -6.46 -3.18
N ILE A 8 -17.25 -6.52 -4.50
CA ILE A 8 -16.19 -6.00 -5.35
C ILE A 8 -16.00 -4.51 -5.13
N SER A 9 -17.09 -3.78 -4.96
CA SER A 9 -16.99 -2.35 -4.72
C SER A 9 -16.33 -2.05 -3.37
N ASP A 10 -16.61 -2.84 -2.34
CA ASP A 10 -15.96 -2.72 -1.04
C ASP A 10 -14.47 -3.03 -1.14
N LEU A 11 -14.11 -4.07 -1.88
CA LEU A 11 -12.72 -4.43 -2.08
C LEU A 11 -11.96 -3.31 -2.79
N LYS A 12 -12.54 -2.75 -3.86
CA LYS A 12 -11.95 -1.63 -4.58
C LYS A 12 -11.79 -0.41 -3.69
N ALA A 13 -12.80 -0.12 -2.87
CA ALA A 13 -12.74 0.99 -1.93
C ALA A 13 -11.61 0.82 -0.92
N LYS A 14 -11.39 -0.40 -0.44
CA LYS A 14 -10.31 -0.71 0.50
C LYS A 14 -8.94 -0.59 -0.17
N VAL A 15 -8.83 -0.99 -1.43
CA VAL A 15 -7.59 -0.81 -2.19
C VAL A 15 -7.26 0.66 -2.34
N ASP A 16 -8.26 1.49 -2.65
CA ASP A 16 -8.06 2.93 -2.76
C ASP A 16 -7.62 3.54 -1.43
N THR A 17 -8.24 3.11 -0.34
CA THR A 17 -7.85 3.55 1.00
C THR A 17 -6.41 3.17 1.30
N LEU A 18 -6.03 1.94 0.98
CA LEU A 18 -4.67 1.45 1.17
C LEU A 18 -3.66 2.30 0.41
N ARG A 19 -3.98 2.64 -0.84
CA ARG A 19 -3.10 3.49 -1.65
C ARG A 19 -2.98 4.89 -1.09
N GLN A 20 -4.08 5.47 -0.61
CA GLN A 20 -4.06 6.79 0.00
C GLN A 20 -3.19 6.81 1.25
N LEU A 21 -3.35 5.79 2.11
CA LEU A 21 -2.54 5.67 3.32
C LEU A 21 -1.07 5.48 2.96
N ASN A 22 -0.79 4.71 1.92
CA ASN A 22 0.58 4.47 1.49
C ASN A 22 1.21 5.75 0.91
N ALA A 23 0.44 6.56 0.20
CA ALA A 23 0.90 7.86 -0.29
C ALA A 23 1.23 8.80 0.87
N GLN A 24 0.41 8.80 1.94
CA GLN A 24 0.68 9.56 3.15
C GLN A 24 1.95 9.07 3.81
N PHE A 25 2.15 7.76 3.87
CA PHE A 25 3.35 7.16 4.42
C PHE A 25 4.60 7.63 3.67
N LYS A 26 4.54 7.63 2.34
CA LYS A 26 5.65 8.12 1.50
C LYS A 26 5.95 9.59 1.76
N SER A 27 4.91 10.39 1.90
CA SER A 27 5.05 11.81 2.22
C SER A 27 5.72 12.01 3.59
N GLN A 28 5.33 11.20 4.57
CA GLN A 28 5.91 11.26 5.92
C GLN A 28 7.38 10.84 5.93
N ILE A 29 7.76 9.89 5.09
CA ILE A 29 9.18 9.53 4.92
C ILE A 29 9.96 10.74 4.44
N GLY A 30 9.43 11.50 3.49
CA GLY A 30 10.04 12.72 3.00
C GLY A 30 10.18 13.78 4.07
N GLU A 31 9.15 13.97 4.91
CA GLU A 31 9.19 14.90 6.02
C GLU A 31 10.24 14.50 7.05
N LEU A 32 10.31 13.21 7.34
CA LEU A 32 11.29 12.67 8.27
C LEU A 32 12.71 12.88 7.76
N GLU A 33 12.91 12.69 6.45
CA GLU A 33 14.18 12.94 5.80
C GLU A 33 14.60 14.41 5.93
N SER A 34 13.67 15.34 5.73
CA SER A 34 13.93 16.77 5.88
C SER A 34 14.27 17.12 7.33
N THR A 35 13.56 16.53 8.28
CA THR A 35 13.82 16.74 9.71
C THR A 35 15.20 16.21 10.08
N GLU A 36 15.55 15.03 9.57
CA GLU A 36 16.87 14.43 9.83
C GLU A 36 17.97 15.32 9.26
N ALA A 37 17.80 15.87 8.06
CA ALA A 37 18.76 16.77 7.46
C ALA A 37 18.99 18.02 8.33
N ASN A 38 17.91 18.57 8.90
CA ASN A 38 18.02 19.69 9.82
C ASN A 38 18.77 19.32 11.09
N LEU A 39 18.46 18.16 11.67
CA LEU A 39 19.15 17.67 12.86
C LEU A 39 20.64 17.41 12.56
N ASN A 40 20.92 16.85 11.40
CA ASN A 40 22.28 16.55 10.98
C ASN A 40 23.12 17.83 10.92
N GLY A 41 22.52 18.95 10.52
CA GLY A 41 23.20 20.24 10.49
C GLY A 41 23.48 20.82 11.87
N MET A 42 22.78 20.37 12.91
CA MET A 42 22.93 20.84 14.29
C MET A 42 23.93 20.03 15.10
N TRP A 43 24.23 18.81 14.67
CA TRP A 43 25.06 17.87 15.42
C TRP A 43 26.48 17.86 14.87
N GLU A 44 27.42 17.53 15.73
CA GLU A 44 28.84 17.40 15.36
C GLU A 44 29.41 16.11 15.97
N GLY A 45 30.45 15.57 15.33
CA GLY A 45 31.21 14.46 15.86
C GLY A 45 30.63 13.09 15.48
N GLU A 46 31.08 12.07 16.22
CA GLU A 46 30.75 10.66 15.93
C GLU A 46 29.26 10.37 16.06
N ALA A 47 28.60 11.02 17.00
CA ALA A 47 27.17 10.83 17.22
C ALA A 47 26.37 11.24 15.99
N LYS A 48 26.79 12.28 15.27
CA LYS A 48 26.17 12.73 14.04
C LYS A 48 26.20 11.64 12.98
N GLU A 49 27.37 11.05 12.76
CA GLU A 49 27.53 10.02 11.74
C GLU A 49 26.75 8.76 12.09
N ALA A 50 26.80 8.33 13.35
CA ALA A 50 26.09 7.15 13.82
C ALA A 50 24.58 7.32 13.64
N PHE A 51 24.04 8.48 14.00
CA PHE A 51 22.61 8.76 13.86
C PHE A 51 22.22 8.81 12.38
N HIS A 52 23.00 9.50 11.57
CA HIS A 52 22.72 9.64 10.15
C HIS A 52 22.73 8.27 9.44
N ASN A 53 23.71 7.42 9.75
CA ASN A 53 23.79 6.08 9.16
C ASN A 53 22.61 5.20 9.58
N ALA A 54 22.20 5.28 10.84
CA ALA A 54 21.03 4.56 11.32
C ALA A 54 19.77 5.03 10.58
N PHE A 55 19.64 6.32 10.40
CA PHE A 55 18.50 6.88 9.66
C PHE A 55 18.48 6.41 8.21
N LEU A 56 19.63 6.38 7.53
CA LEU A 56 19.69 5.90 6.14
C LEU A 56 19.26 4.44 6.02
N SER A 57 19.66 3.62 6.98
CA SER A 57 19.24 2.22 7.02
C SER A 57 17.72 2.10 7.20
N ASP A 58 17.17 2.85 8.15
CA ASP A 58 15.74 2.86 8.43
C ASP A 58 14.94 3.39 7.25
N LYS A 59 15.45 4.42 6.58
CA LYS A 59 14.82 4.98 5.39
C LYS A 59 14.72 3.95 4.28
N THR A 60 15.78 3.16 4.08
CA THR A 60 15.77 2.09 3.09
C THR A 60 14.67 1.08 3.41
N GLN A 61 14.54 0.69 4.68
CA GLN A 61 13.50 -0.24 5.11
C GLN A 61 12.09 0.35 4.93
N MET A 62 11.92 1.63 5.24
CA MET A 62 10.64 2.30 5.05
C MET A 62 10.26 2.35 3.57
N ASN A 63 11.20 2.64 2.69
CA ASN A 63 10.94 2.66 1.25
C ASN A 63 10.62 1.26 0.74
N ASN A 64 11.28 0.23 1.24
CA ASN A 64 10.97 -1.15 0.89
C ASN A 64 9.55 -1.52 1.32
N PHE A 65 9.15 -1.07 2.50
CA PHE A 65 7.80 -1.29 3.00
C PHE A 65 6.77 -0.59 2.12
N TYR A 66 7.04 0.66 1.76
CA TYR A 66 6.18 1.41 0.84
C TYR A 66 5.98 0.63 -0.48
N ASN A 67 7.07 0.13 -1.05
CA ASN A 67 7.01 -0.63 -2.30
C ASN A 67 6.24 -1.94 -2.13
N ALA A 68 6.39 -2.60 -0.99
CA ALA A 68 5.65 -3.82 -0.69
C ALA A 68 4.14 -3.55 -0.64
N ILE A 69 3.73 -2.43 -0.04
CA ILE A 69 2.32 -2.04 0.01
C ILE A 69 1.78 -1.76 -1.40
N GLU A 70 2.58 -1.12 -2.26
CA GLU A 70 2.17 -0.90 -3.65
C GLU A 70 1.93 -2.23 -4.38
N VAL A 71 2.80 -3.21 -4.18
CA VAL A 71 2.62 -4.55 -4.76
C VAL A 71 1.36 -5.20 -4.21
N TYR A 72 1.11 -5.07 -2.91
CA TYR A 72 -0.12 -5.57 -2.29
C TYR A 72 -1.36 -4.99 -2.95
N ALA A 73 -1.37 -3.66 -3.12
CA ALA A 73 -2.50 -2.98 -3.75
C ALA A 73 -2.74 -3.50 -5.16
N GLN A 74 -1.69 -3.70 -5.94
CA GLN A 74 -1.79 -4.24 -7.30
C GLN A 74 -2.38 -5.66 -7.28
N ARG A 75 -1.94 -6.49 -6.35
CA ARG A 75 -2.46 -7.86 -6.22
C ARG A 75 -3.94 -7.88 -5.83
N LEU A 76 -4.32 -6.99 -4.93
CA LEU A 76 -5.72 -6.88 -4.53
C LEU A 76 -6.59 -6.39 -5.69
N GLU A 77 -6.09 -5.47 -6.51
CA GLU A 77 -6.79 -5.04 -7.71
C GLU A 77 -6.99 -6.19 -8.69
N ALA A 78 -5.95 -7.01 -8.87
CA ALA A 78 -6.04 -8.18 -9.75
C ALA A 78 -7.08 -9.17 -9.23
N ILE A 79 -7.14 -9.38 -7.92
CA ILE A 79 -8.15 -10.23 -7.29
C ILE A 79 -9.55 -9.66 -7.54
N ALA A 80 -9.72 -8.35 -7.34
CA ALA A 80 -11.01 -7.70 -7.59
C ALA A 80 -11.46 -7.87 -9.04
N ALA A 81 -10.52 -7.72 -9.98
CA ALA A 81 -10.83 -7.91 -11.39
C ALA A 81 -11.27 -9.34 -11.70
N ARG A 82 -10.62 -10.32 -11.09
CA ARG A 82 -11.02 -11.74 -11.25
C ARG A 82 -12.40 -12.01 -10.68
N TYR A 83 -12.71 -11.43 -9.53
CA TYR A 83 -14.03 -11.55 -8.93
C TYR A 83 -15.10 -10.94 -9.84
N ALA A 84 -14.81 -9.78 -10.41
CA ALA A 84 -15.74 -9.12 -11.32
C ALA A 84 -16.01 -9.99 -12.55
N GLN A 85 -14.98 -10.59 -13.12
CA GLN A 85 -15.13 -11.49 -14.26
C GLN A 85 -15.91 -12.75 -13.89
N ALA A 86 -15.64 -13.32 -12.72
CA ALA A 86 -16.33 -14.51 -12.26
C ALA A 86 -17.83 -14.23 -12.05
N GLU A 87 -18.16 -13.08 -11.46
CA GLU A 87 -19.55 -12.68 -11.28
C GLU A 87 -20.26 -12.50 -12.62
N ALA A 88 -19.61 -11.83 -13.56
CA ALA A 88 -20.19 -11.64 -14.89
C ALA A 88 -20.42 -12.98 -15.59
N SER A 89 -19.45 -13.87 -15.51
CA SER A 89 -19.56 -15.22 -16.07
C SER A 89 -20.69 -16.01 -15.43
N ASN A 90 -20.79 -15.95 -14.10
CA ASN A 90 -21.84 -16.66 -13.36
C ASN A 90 -23.22 -16.12 -13.72
N VAL A 91 -23.35 -14.83 -13.90
CA VAL A 91 -24.62 -14.22 -14.31
C VAL A 91 -25.01 -14.70 -15.71
N GLU A 92 -24.08 -14.74 -16.64
CA GLU A 92 -24.32 -15.23 -17.99
C GLU A 92 -24.74 -16.69 -17.99
N ILE A 93 -24.05 -17.53 -17.24
CA ILE A 93 -24.40 -18.96 -17.13
C ILE A 93 -25.79 -19.12 -16.54
N ALA A 94 -26.10 -18.37 -15.51
CA ALA A 94 -27.41 -18.42 -14.88
C ALA A 94 -28.51 -18.00 -15.86
N ALA A 95 -28.25 -16.96 -16.66
CA ALA A 95 -29.19 -16.51 -17.68
C ALA A 95 -29.39 -17.57 -18.78
N GLU A 96 -28.33 -18.23 -19.20
CA GLU A 96 -28.41 -19.28 -20.22
C GLU A 96 -29.19 -20.51 -19.73
N ARG A 97 -29.13 -20.78 -18.43
CA ARG A 97 -29.82 -21.94 -17.85
C ARG A 97 -31.24 -21.65 -17.43
N LYS A 98 -31.71 -20.49 -17.73
CA LYS A 98 -33.03 -20.08 -17.29
C LYS A 98 -34.10 -20.52 -18.29
N TYR A 99 -34.46 -21.77 -18.27
CA TYR A 99 -35.64 -22.25 -18.99
C TYR A 99 -35.95 -23.69 -18.67
#